data_5d0bd63806117b32a9f4f9528488711c
#
_entry.id   5d0bd63806117b32a9f4f9528488711c
#
_cell.length_a   1.000
_cell.length_b   1.000
_cell.length_c   1.000
_cell.angle_alpha   90.00
_cell.angle_beta   90.00
_cell.angle_gamma   90.00
#
_symmetry.space_group_name_H-M   'P 1'
#
loop_
_entity.id
_entity.type
_entity.pdbx_description
1 polymer ?
#
loop_
_entity_poly.entity_id
_entity_poly.type
_entity_poly.pdbx_seq_one_letter_code
_entity_poly.pdbx_strand_id
1 'polypeptide(L)'
;MFVLFGSLSASRTQFLKPSPTRYKWEDTVPLYAGPLRSPTNLISYDYNYYDLFPQTKMIEEQTTLLDPLMGRSFMKIPFNLTLGNNERCKTFSKMEINQSKYSFYYYLIANNYEKSLIIDNLPFLSRNSKNISVPNYAIGYIGVLDSKNFVDSKEIHLINHFDFTILIKPASNKTYTIEEAYLKPYIIDPCSKNNPSALADMKEDIVTYSVEWIVQEKTSRNRYYNVYSNSRTISGYKSHNYIFLIEFFIIVFFPFLFTYIIKYDVYFYKNVFSTLDEEVAGWEVISGDVFRIPDEITNYSYFIAPGIRFGLDFLLIFSICIFNIVTPANTDLFWLLLLIIDFITSFIGGFASGAHFKQFNGKDSDIFHIYVSSLPSLIVLIPILLMNLIFIAENATSSIQLSLFLFGSLFIVIISGCFMYLGSIFGYKIKRQEYPQRINLIPRQIPHSKLKYIIFVCGGLIIALSLYVFQSSVKSAIFCDLSLFKLFPDLAEMAFVLICASMVVTVLSVYLILKCEDYWWWKFSMYTSLLSGLFYIMFDLYFFFRKMLKLSFATKILFLIITFSSGALISVISAAFGFIASYFAIRYMYTQFDGK
;
A
#
# COMPACT_ATOMS: atom_id res chain seq x y z
N MET A 1 -3.56 8.10 -0.73
CA MET A 1 -2.59 7.00 -0.69
C MET A 1 -3.24 5.66 -1.07
N PHE A 2 -4.41 5.26 -0.52
CA PHE A 2 -5.13 4.05 -0.95
C PHE A 2 -5.50 4.08 -2.43
N VAL A 3 -6.00 5.20 -2.93
CA VAL A 3 -6.28 5.37 -4.37
C VAL A 3 -4.99 5.22 -5.19
N LEU A 4 -3.85 5.69 -4.69
CA LEU A 4 -2.54 5.58 -5.35
C LEU A 4 -1.97 4.16 -5.30
N PHE A 5 -1.91 3.56 -4.12
CA PHE A 5 -1.50 2.16 -4.01
C PHE A 5 -2.55 1.24 -4.66
N GLY A 6 -3.83 1.59 -4.56
CA GLY A 6 -4.89 0.94 -5.28
C GLY A 6 -4.75 1.09 -6.79
N SER A 7 -4.41 2.24 -7.34
CA SER A 7 -4.23 2.41 -8.79
C SER A 7 -2.94 1.76 -9.31
N LEU A 8 -1.82 1.87 -8.58
CA LEU A 8 -0.58 1.20 -8.93
C LEU A 8 -0.65 -0.32 -8.83
N SER A 9 -1.37 -0.84 -7.82
CA SER A 9 -1.52 -2.28 -7.61
C SER A 9 -2.78 -2.85 -8.25
N ALA A 10 -3.89 -2.11 -8.29
CA ALA A 10 -5.13 -2.52 -8.95
C ALA A 10 -4.96 -2.67 -10.46
N SER A 11 -4.04 -1.92 -11.05
CA SER A 11 -3.67 -2.12 -12.43
C SER A 11 -2.99 -3.49 -12.70
N ARG A 12 -2.63 -4.25 -11.66
CA ARG A 12 -1.83 -5.48 -11.79
C ARG A 12 -2.61 -6.80 -11.72
N THR A 13 -3.81 -6.80 -11.14
CA THR A 13 -4.70 -7.99 -11.15
C THR A 13 -6.12 -7.55 -11.44
N GLN A 14 -6.58 -7.91 -12.59
CA GLN A 14 -7.79 -7.32 -13.14
C GLN A 14 -8.84 -8.41 -13.27
N PHE A 15 -9.85 -8.37 -12.43
CA PHE A 15 -11.00 -9.25 -12.50
C PHE A 15 -12.21 -8.45 -12.93
N LEU A 16 -12.69 -8.76 -14.13
CA LEU A 16 -13.84 -8.08 -14.73
C LEU A 16 -15.16 -8.46 -14.05
N LYS A 17 -15.27 -9.71 -13.58
CA LYS A 17 -16.46 -10.20 -12.86
C LYS A 17 -16.08 -11.20 -11.77
N PRO A 18 -16.74 -11.17 -10.62
CA PRO A 18 -16.41 -12.09 -9.50
C PRO A 18 -16.89 -13.53 -9.71
N SER A 19 -17.88 -13.76 -10.56
CA SER A 19 -18.44 -15.09 -10.83
C SER A 19 -17.95 -15.65 -12.16
N PRO A 20 -17.62 -16.95 -12.22
CA PRO A 20 -17.23 -17.60 -13.47
C PRO A 20 -18.39 -17.59 -14.47
N THR A 21 -18.06 -17.33 -15.73
CA THR A 21 -19.03 -17.42 -16.82
C THR A 21 -19.25 -18.88 -17.16
N ARG A 22 -20.48 -19.26 -17.51
CA ARG A 22 -20.83 -20.61 -17.95
C ARG A 22 -20.88 -20.66 -19.44
N TYR A 23 -20.05 -21.49 -20.04
CA TYR A 23 -19.94 -21.69 -21.49
C TYR A 23 -20.53 -23.05 -21.88
N LYS A 24 -21.14 -23.12 -23.04
CA LYS A 24 -21.49 -24.39 -23.69
C LYS A 24 -20.30 -24.87 -24.53
N TRP A 25 -20.30 -26.13 -24.89
CA TRP A 25 -19.31 -26.65 -25.82
C TRP A 25 -19.39 -25.93 -27.16
N GLU A 26 -18.26 -25.56 -27.73
CA GLU A 26 -18.11 -24.73 -28.95
C GLU A 26 -18.45 -23.24 -28.80
N ASP A 27 -18.80 -22.77 -27.61
CA ASP A 27 -18.96 -21.34 -27.40
C ASP A 27 -17.61 -20.60 -27.57
N THR A 28 -17.69 -19.37 -28.09
CA THR A 28 -16.51 -18.51 -28.21
C THR A 28 -16.18 -17.84 -26.88
N VAL A 29 -14.94 -18.00 -26.43
CA VAL A 29 -14.42 -17.40 -25.20
C VAL A 29 -13.55 -16.20 -25.55
N PRO A 30 -13.92 -14.97 -25.13
CA PRO A 30 -13.14 -13.79 -25.42
C PRO A 30 -11.82 -13.77 -24.64
N LEU A 31 -10.78 -13.29 -25.32
CA LEU A 31 -9.45 -13.10 -24.73
C LEU A 31 -9.21 -11.60 -24.53
N TYR A 32 -8.65 -11.23 -23.39
CA TYR A 32 -8.31 -9.86 -23.05
C TYR A 32 -6.82 -9.72 -22.78
N ALA A 33 -6.27 -8.55 -23.08
CA ALA A 33 -4.92 -8.16 -22.74
C ALA A 33 -4.92 -7.08 -21.68
N GLY A 34 -4.04 -7.21 -20.69
CA GLY A 34 -3.74 -6.16 -19.73
C GLY A 34 -2.64 -5.23 -20.25
N PRO A 35 -2.41 -4.09 -19.58
CA PRO A 35 -1.35 -3.17 -19.96
C PRO A 35 0.05 -3.80 -19.79
N LEU A 36 1.01 -3.27 -20.57
CA LEU A 36 2.41 -3.65 -20.47
C LEU A 36 3.02 -3.08 -19.19
N ARG A 37 3.72 -3.90 -18.41
CA ARG A 37 4.28 -3.55 -17.11
C ARG A 37 5.68 -4.04 -16.93
N SER A 38 6.42 -3.39 -16.04
CA SER A 38 7.76 -3.76 -15.70
C SER A 38 7.96 -3.87 -14.19
N PRO A 39 8.67 -4.89 -13.70
CA PRO A 39 9.09 -4.98 -12.30
C PRO A 39 10.13 -3.93 -11.93
N THR A 40 10.74 -3.27 -12.91
CA THR A 40 11.78 -2.24 -12.71
C THR A 40 11.30 -0.83 -13.02
N ASN A 41 10.15 -0.66 -13.67
CA ASN A 41 9.60 0.65 -14.04
C ASN A 41 8.16 0.78 -13.55
N LEU A 42 7.83 1.89 -12.89
CA LEU A 42 6.48 2.17 -12.38
C LEU A 42 5.51 2.64 -13.46
N ILE A 43 5.99 2.91 -14.66
CA ILE A 43 5.17 3.36 -15.78
C ILE A 43 4.65 2.13 -16.52
N SER A 44 3.34 2.06 -16.72
CA SER A 44 2.68 1.03 -17.52
C SER A 44 2.22 1.63 -18.84
N TYR A 45 2.39 0.88 -19.92
CA TYR A 45 1.96 1.28 -21.26
C TYR A 45 0.75 0.48 -21.71
N ASP A 46 -0.04 1.09 -22.60
CA ASP A 46 -1.16 0.43 -23.23
C ASP A 46 -0.66 -0.73 -24.11
N TYR A 47 -1.42 -1.82 -24.15
CA TYR A 47 -1.12 -2.96 -24.98
C TYR A 47 -1.08 -2.62 -26.48
N ASN A 48 -1.83 -1.61 -26.93
CA ASN A 48 -1.79 -1.10 -28.30
C ASN A 48 -0.40 -0.63 -28.74
N TYR A 49 0.44 -0.18 -27.80
CA TYR A 49 1.83 0.16 -28.11
C TYR A 49 2.67 -1.04 -28.55
N TYR A 50 2.30 -2.26 -28.13
CA TYR A 50 2.95 -3.48 -28.56
C TYR A 50 2.60 -3.88 -29.99
N ASP A 51 1.47 -3.33 -30.53
CA ASP A 51 1.02 -3.47 -31.93
C ASP A 51 1.04 -4.92 -32.45
N LEU A 52 0.64 -5.86 -31.61
CA LEU A 52 0.56 -7.28 -31.96
C LEU A 52 -0.49 -7.54 -33.07
N PHE A 53 -1.49 -6.64 -33.17
CA PHE A 53 -2.58 -6.72 -34.14
C PHE A 53 -2.70 -5.42 -34.94
N PRO A 54 -1.74 -5.12 -35.85
CA PRO A 54 -1.66 -3.82 -36.51
C PRO A 54 -2.86 -3.49 -37.41
N GLN A 55 -3.59 -4.51 -37.90
CA GLN A 55 -4.72 -4.33 -38.82
C GLN A 55 -6.07 -4.13 -38.11
N THR A 56 -6.13 -4.39 -36.79
CA THR A 56 -7.38 -4.29 -36.02
C THR A 56 -7.15 -3.46 -34.78
N LYS A 57 -7.88 -2.34 -34.65
CA LYS A 57 -7.85 -1.60 -33.37
C LYS A 57 -8.46 -2.49 -32.28
N MET A 58 -7.72 -2.74 -31.24
CA MET A 58 -8.26 -3.36 -30.04
C MET A 58 -9.32 -2.46 -29.42
N ILE A 59 -10.40 -3.04 -28.95
CA ILE A 59 -11.50 -2.30 -28.32
C ILE A 59 -11.21 -2.24 -26.83
N GLU A 60 -11.12 -1.02 -26.30
CA GLU A 60 -11.07 -0.80 -24.87
C GLU A 60 -12.43 -1.15 -24.27
N GLU A 61 -12.47 -2.11 -23.37
CA GLU A 61 -13.69 -2.50 -22.67
C GLU A 61 -13.69 -1.92 -21.27
N GLN A 62 -14.52 -0.90 -21.06
CA GLN A 62 -14.76 -0.33 -19.74
C GLN A 62 -15.80 -1.18 -19.03
N THR A 63 -15.43 -1.77 -17.92
CA THR A 63 -16.29 -2.71 -17.18
C THR A 63 -17.02 -2.05 -16.02
N THR A 64 -16.46 -0.98 -15.45
CA THR A 64 -17.05 -0.24 -14.33
C THR A 64 -16.82 1.25 -14.49
N LEU A 65 -17.68 2.08 -13.83
CA LEU A 65 -17.53 3.55 -13.80
C LEU A 65 -16.20 4.00 -13.16
N LEU A 66 -15.60 3.15 -12.33
CA LEU A 66 -14.36 3.45 -11.59
C LEU A 66 -13.10 2.98 -12.33
N ASP A 67 -13.21 2.15 -13.35
CA ASP A 67 -12.05 1.69 -14.12
C ASP A 67 -11.27 2.84 -14.78
N PRO A 68 -11.91 3.86 -15.38
CA PRO A 68 -11.19 5.04 -15.86
C PRO A 68 -10.50 5.84 -14.75
N LEU A 69 -11.12 5.95 -13.57
CA LEU A 69 -10.52 6.60 -12.40
C LEU A 69 -9.28 5.86 -11.87
N MET A 70 -9.20 4.55 -12.16
CA MET A 70 -8.10 3.69 -11.75
C MET A 70 -6.99 3.55 -12.79
N GLY A 71 -7.12 4.18 -13.96
CA GLY A 71 -6.20 3.97 -15.06
C GLY A 71 -6.17 2.52 -15.54
N ARG A 72 -7.29 1.81 -15.44
CA ARG A 72 -7.42 0.44 -15.92
C ARG A 72 -7.86 0.46 -17.36
N SER A 73 -7.07 -0.10 -18.25
CA SER A 73 -7.46 -0.38 -19.62
C SER A 73 -7.42 -1.87 -19.88
N PHE A 74 -8.55 -2.43 -20.24
CA PHE A 74 -8.65 -3.79 -20.77
C PHE A 74 -8.86 -3.70 -22.26
N MET A 75 -7.99 -4.38 -22.98
CA MET A 75 -8.09 -4.47 -24.42
C MET A 75 -8.65 -5.83 -24.79
N LYS A 76 -9.83 -5.84 -25.40
CA LYS A 76 -10.36 -7.05 -26.02
C LYS A 76 -9.53 -7.36 -27.24
N ILE A 77 -8.90 -8.52 -27.24
CA ILE A 77 -8.15 -9.01 -28.38
C ILE A 77 -9.16 -9.42 -29.47
N PRO A 78 -8.95 -9.09 -30.75
CA PRO A 78 -9.84 -9.48 -31.85
C PRO A 78 -9.76 -10.96 -32.19
N PHE A 79 -9.54 -11.78 -31.20
CA PHE A 79 -9.34 -13.22 -31.32
C PHE A 79 -10.09 -13.92 -30.19
N ASN A 80 -10.90 -14.91 -30.56
CA ASN A 80 -11.68 -15.69 -29.61
C ASN A 80 -11.26 -17.16 -29.69
N LEU A 81 -11.13 -17.79 -28.52
CA LEU A 81 -10.90 -19.22 -28.40
C LEU A 81 -12.25 -19.95 -28.43
N THR A 82 -12.35 -21.04 -29.13
CA THR A 82 -13.54 -21.92 -29.11
C THR A 82 -13.38 -22.98 -28.06
N LEU A 83 -14.32 -23.09 -27.12
CA LEU A 83 -14.24 -24.06 -26.03
C LEU A 83 -14.31 -25.50 -26.55
N GLY A 84 -13.34 -26.32 -26.13
CA GLY A 84 -13.25 -27.75 -26.51
C GLY A 84 -12.56 -28.04 -27.83
N ASN A 85 -12.22 -27.01 -28.62
CA ASN A 85 -11.47 -27.20 -29.85
C ASN A 85 -9.96 -27.08 -29.60
N ASN A 86 -9.23 -28.19 -29.71
CA ASN A 86 -7.78 -28.19 -29.58
C ASN A 86 -7.15 -27.80 -30.93
N GLU A 87 -6.41 -26.72 -30.92
CA GLU A 87 -5.76 -26.16 -32.11
C GLU A 87 -4.24 -26.21 -31.94
N ARG A 88 -3.52 -26.52 -33.01
CA ARG A 88 -2.05 -26.55 -33.02
C ARG A 88 -1.51 -25.66 -34.12
N CYS A 89 -0.49 -24.88 -33.80
CA CYS A 89 0.28 -24.07 -34.74
C CYS A 89 -0.59 -23.14 -35.62
N LYS A 90 -1.60 -22.56 -35.04
CA LYS A 90 -2.43 -21.58 -35.75
C LYS A 90 -1.80 -20.18 -35.72
N THR A 91 -1.95 -19.42 -36.79
CA THR A 91 -1.46 -18.05 -36.85
C THR A 91 -2.32 -17.17 -35.97
N PHE A 92 -1.67 -16.46 -35.04
CA PHE A 92 -2.31 -15.53 -34.12
C PHE A 92 -2.33 -14.12 -34.71
N SER A 93 -1.18 -13.64 -35.19
CA SER A 93 -1.05 -12.34 -35.86
C SER A 93 0.22 -12.29 -36.72
N LYS A 94 0.27 -11.26 -37.58
CA LYS A 94 1.48 -10.90 -38.33
C LYS A 94 1.90 -9.51 -37.92
N MET A 95 3.13 -9.37 -37.47
CA MET A 95 3.70 -8.10 -37.03
C MET A 95 4.66 -7.57 -38.08
N GLU A 96 4.47 -6.33 -38.51
CA GLU A 96 5.42 -5.61 -39.34
C GLU A 96 6.47 -4.92 -38.45
N ILE A 97 7.74 -5.14 -38.77
CA ILE A 97 8.87 -4.63 -38.01
C ILE A 97 9.52 -3.48 -38.74
N ASN A 98 9.34 -2.28 -38.21
CA ASN A 98 10.00 -1.06 -38.67
C ASN A 98 11.09 -0.65 -37.66
N GLN A 99 12.04 0.19 -38.10
CA GLN A 99 13.16 0.63 -37.25
C GLN A 99 12.71 1.37 -35.97
N SER A 100 11.61 2.12 -36.02
CA SER A 100 11.02 2.76 -34.84
C SER A 100 10.43 1.73 -33.85
N LYS A 101 9.77 0.69 -34.37
CA LYS A 101 9.25 -0.42 -33.54
C LYS A 101 10.37 -1.23 -32.93
N TYR A 102 11.46 -1.46 -33.68
CA TYR A 102 12.62 -2.16 -33.16
C TYR A 102 13.22 -1.45 -31.95
N SER A 103 13.42 -0.14 -32.02
CA SER A 103 13.97 0.64 -30.89
C SER A 103 13.02 0.63 -29.70
N PHE A 104 11.71 0.63 -29.94
CA PHE A 104 10.71 0.54 -28.89
C PHE A 104 10.68 -0.85 -28.23
N TYR A 105 10.75 -1.92 -29.00
CA TYR A 105 10.84 -3.29 -28.43
C TYR A 105 12.13 -3.48 -27.65
N TYR A 106 13.25 -2.93 -28.15
CA TYR A 106 14.49 -2.92 -27.38
C TYR A 106 14.31 -2.24 -26.03
N TYR A 107 13.66 -1.07 -25.99
CA TYR A 107 13.37 -0.34 -24.76
C TYR A 107 12.49 -1.18 -23.81
N LEU A 108 11.42 -1.80 -24.30
CA LEU A 108 10.54 -2.63 -23.48
C LEU A 108 11.27 -3.83 -22.88
N ILE A 109 12.06 -4.55 -23.68
CA ILE A 109 12.79 -5.74 -23.23
C ILE A 109 13.92 -5.35 -22.28
N ALA A 110 14.70 -4.30 -22.58
CA ALA A 110 15.78 -3.81 -21.74
C ALA A 110 15.28 -3.35 -20.35
N ASN A 111 14.05 -2.85 -20.26
CA ASN A 111 13.40 -2.47 -19.01
C ASN A 111 12.51 -3.58 -18.42
N ASN A 112 12.65 -4.83 -18.87
CA ASN A 112 11.90 -6.00 -18.38
C ASN A 112 10.38 -5.82 -18.39
N TYR A 113 9.84 -5.22 -19.45
CA TYR A 113 8.39 -5.15 -19.60
C TYR A 113 7.79 -6.53 -19.86
N GLU A 114 6.70 -6.78 -19.19
CA GLU A 114 5.94 -8.01 -19.23
C GLU A 114 4.53 -7.73 -19.73
N LYS A 115 3.93 -8.73 -20.35
CA LYS A 115 2.55 -8.69 -20.82
C LYS A 115 1.71 -9.73 -20.07
N SER A 116 0.42 -9.44 -19.92
CA SER A 116 -0.57 -10.33 -19.31
C SER A 116 -1.72 -10.57 -20.25
N LEU A 117 -2.20 -11.81 -20.30
CA LEU A 117 -3.41 -12.20 -20.98
C LEU A 117 -4.43 -12.69 -19.94
N ILE A 118 -5.70 -12.46 -20.22
CA ILE A 118 -6.80 -12.75 -19.31
C ILE A 118 -7.89 -13.49 -20.09
N ILE A 119 -8.39 -14.57 -19.52
CA ILE A 119 -9.53 -15.34 -20.05
C ILE A 119 -10.55 -15.54 -18.92
N ASP A 120 -11.82 -15.24 -19.19
CA ASP A 120 -12.91 -15.37 -18.20
C ASP A 120 -12.52 -14.88 -16.80
N ASN A 121 -11.93 -13.68 -16.71
CA ASN A 121 -11.45 -13.04 -15.49
C ASN A 121 -10.28 -13.73 -14.76
N LEU A 122 -9.65 -14.71 -15.39
CA LEU A 122 -8.45 -15.36 -14.88
C LEU A 122 -7.23 -14.93 -15.69
N PRO A 123 -6.14 -14.52 -15.04
CA PRO A 123 -4.88 -14.31 -15.73
C PRO A 123 -4.30 -15.65 -16.16
N PHE A 124 -3.68 -15.70 -17.34
CA PHE A 124 -2.87 -16.83 -17.73
C PHE A 124 -1.61 -16.91 -16.87
N LEU A 125 -1.37 -18.05 -16.26
CA LEU A 125 -0.21 -18.31 -15.43
C LEU A 125 0.93 -18.87 -16.26
N SER A 126 2.08 -18.20 -16.27
CA SER A 126 3.31 -18.72 -16.87
C SER A 126 4.07 -19.55 -15.83
N ARG A 127 4.48 -20.77 -16.20
CA ARG A 127 5.35 -21.62 -15.35
C ARG A 127 6.81 -21.30 -15.61
N ASN A 128 7.46 -20.75 -14.60
CA ASN A 128 8.90 -20.50 -14.62
C ASN A 128 9.68 -21.79 -14.36
N SER A 129 10.97 -21.82 -14.70
CA SER A 129 11.89 -22.98 -14.47
C SER A 129 11.90 -23.52 -13.04
N LYS A 130 11.42 -22.75 -12.06
CA LYS A 130 11.25 -23.12 -10.65
C LYS A 130 9.84 -23.61 -10.29
N ASN A 131 8.99 -23.95 -11.25
CA ASN A 131 7.57 -24.33 -11.06
C ASN A 131 6.72 -23.27 -10.36
N ILE A 132 7.12 -22.01 -10.41
CA ILE A 132 6.39 -20.89 -9.83
C ILE A 132 5.49 -20.31 -10.92
N SER A 133 4.19 -20.23 -10.66
CA SER A 133 3.21 -19.69 -11.59
C SER A 133 3.16 -18.17 -11.45
N VAL A 134 3.46 -17.45 -12.52
CA VAL A 134 3.45 -15.97 -12.58
C VAL A 134 2.37 -15.52 -13.57
N PRO A 135 1.55 -14.50 -13.24
CA PRO A 135 0.47 -14.02 -14.11
C PRO A 135 0.95 -13.25 -15.33
N ASN A 136 2.24 -12.99 -15.46
CA ASN A 136 2.84 -12.23 -16.53
C ASN A 136 3.94 -13.03 -17.22
N TYR A 137 4.26 -12.63 -18.45
CA TYR A 137 5.35 -13.21 -19.21
C TYR A 137 6.12 -12.14 -19.99
N ALA A 138 7.41 -12.38 -20.17
CA ALA A 138 8.31 -11.48 -20.88
C ALA A 138 7.84 -11.24 -22.33
N ILE A 139 8.16 -10.07 -22.88
CA ILE A 139 7.90 -9.73 -24.29
C ILE A 139 8.91 -10.44 -25.19
N GLY A 140 10.16 -10.53 -24.76
CA GLY A 140 11.27 -11.10 -25.50
C GLY A 140 12.53 -11.10 -24.65
N TYR A 141 13.66 -11.35 -25.29
CA TYR A 141 14.97 -11.41 -24.67
C TYR A 141 16.02 -10.71 -25.54
N ILE A 142 17.08 -10.21 -24.90
CA ILE A 142 18.26 -9.63 -25.57
C ILE A 142 19.39 -10.65 -25.43
N GLY A 143 20.05 -11.00 -26.53
CA GLY A 143 21.19 -11.91 -26.54
C GLY A 143 21.16 -12.88 -27.72
N VAL A 144 22.29 -13.50 -28.07
CA VAL A 144 22.34 -14.57 -29.09
C VAL A 144 21.87 -15.89 -28.45
N LEU A 145 20.95 -16.55 -29.09
CA LEU A 145 20.56 -17.93 -28.76
C LEU A 145 21.64 -18.90 -29.30
N ASP A 146 22.66 -19.14 -28.50
CA ASP A 146 23.50 -20.30 -28.75
C ASP A 146 22.88 -21.55 -28.06
N SER A 147 23.08 -22.74 -28.60
CA SER A 147 22.33 -23.96 -28.25
C SER A 147 22.34 -24.38 -26.77
N LYS A 148 23.07 -23.67 -25.91
CA LYS A 148 23.15 -23.90 -24.45
C LYS A 148 23.22 -22.66 -23.56
N ASN A 149 23.60 -21.46 -24.04
CA ASN A 149 23.75 -20.26 -23.21
C ASN A 149 23.44 -18.98 -24.00
N PHE A 150 22.87 -17.99 -23.31
CA PHE A 150 22.73 -16.62 -23.84
C PHE A 150 24.12 -15.95 -23.87
N VAL A 151 24.57 -15.52 -25.06
CA VAL A 151 25.76 -14.69 -25.21
C VAL A 151 25.33 -13.23 -25.36
N ASP A 152 26.00 -12.33 -24.66
CA ASP A 152 25.69 -10.89 -24.66
C ASP A 152 25.88 -10.29 -26.07
N SER A 153 24.79 -10.19 -26.82
CA SER A 153 24.70 -9.43 -28.06
C SER A 153 23.52 -8.44 -27.96
N LYS A 154 23.54 -7.40 -28.78
CA LYS A 154 22.43 -6.42 -28.83
C LYS A 154 21.23 -6.91 -29.65
N GLU A 155 21.18 -8.17 -30.02
CA GLU A 155 20.10 -8.74 -30.82
C GLU A 155 18.87 -9.00 -29.96
N ILE A 156 17.68 -8.70 -30.50
CA ILE A 156 16.39 -8.86 -29.84
C ILE A 156 15.69 -10.08 -30.43
N HIS A 157 15.16 -10.91 -29.53
CA HIS A 157 14.29 -12.02 -29.89
C HIS A 157 12.94 -11.86 -29.20
N LEU A 158 11.86 -11.78 -29.98
CA LEU A 158 10.51 -11.72 -29.47
C LEU A 158 9.98 -13.14 -29.19
N ILE A 159 9.06 -13.24 -28.26
CA ILE A 159 8.27 -14.47 -28.05
C ILE A 159 7.20 -14.52 -29.12
N ASN A 160 7.28 -15.50 -29.99
CA ASN A 160 6.44 -15.66 -31.17
C ASN A 160 5.52 -16.88 -31.16
N HIS A 161 5.62 -17.77 -30.16
CA HIS A 161 4.70 -18.88 -29.98
C HIS A 161 4.14 -18.98 -28.57
N PHE A 162 2.84 -19.25 -28.46
CA PHE A 162 2.10 -19.33 -27.21
C PHE A 162 1.34 -20.66 -27.11
N ASP A 163 1.71 -21.51 -26.14
CA ASP A 163 0.93 -22.70 -25.79
C ASP A 163 -0.04 -22.38 -24.66
N PHE A 164 -1.33 -22.42 -24.95
CA PHE A 164 -2.40 -22.24 -23.99
C PHE A 164 -2.89 -23.60 -23.48
N THR A 165 -2.84 -23.84 -22.17
CA THR A 165 -3.44 -25.00 -21.51
C THR A 165 -4.54 -24.51 -20.59
N ILE A 166 -5.79 -24.83 -20.89
CA ILE A 166 -6.95 -24.30 -20.17
C ILE A 166 -7.69 -25.46 -19.48
N LEU A 167 -7.81 -25.36 -18.16
CA LEU A 167 -8.51 -26.35 -17.35
C LEU A 167 -9.98 -25.95 -17.20
N ILE A 168 -10.87 -26.83 -17.62
CA ILE A 168 -12.32 -26.61 -17.58
C ILE A 168 -12.99 -27.64 -16.67
N LYS A 169 -14.06 -27.21 -16.00
CA LYS A 169 -14.86 -28.06 -15.12
C LYS A 169 -16.29 -28.12 -15.62
N PRO A 170 -16.90 -29.33 -15.66
CA PRO A 170 -18.30 -29.45 -15.97
C PRO A 170 -19.17 -28.82 -14.87
N ALA A 171 -20.08 -27.97 -15.28
CA ALA A 171 -21.12 -27.34 -14.45
C ALA A 171 -22.49 -27.97 -14.73
N SER A 172 -23.56 -27.49 -14.10
CA SER A 172 -24.92 -27.99 -14.35
C SER A 172 -25.36 -27.70 -15.80
N ASN A 173 -26.19 -28.55 -16.37
CA ASN A 173 -26.82 -28.38 -17.70
C ASN A 173 -25.88 -28.34 -18.91
N LYS A 174 -24.90 -29.28 -18.99
CA LYS A 174 -23.95 -29.34 -20.11
C LYS A 174 -23.16 -28.05 -20.36
N THR A 175 -22.96 -27.27 -19.30
CA THR A 175 -22.12 -26.07 -19.34
C THR A 175 -20.82 -26.33 -18.61
N TYR A 176 -19.78 -25.57 -18.98
CA TYR A 176 -18.43 -25.65 -18.42
C TYR A 176 -18.02 -24.31 -17.85
N THR A 177 -17.20 -24.33 -16.81
CA THR A 177 -16.53 -23.16 -16.25
C THR A 177 -15.03 -23.30 -16.40
N ILE A 178 -14.33 -22.20 -16.66
CA ILE A 178 -12.88 -22.18 -16.74
C ILE A 178 -12.33 -22.04 -15.32
N GLU A 179 -11.51 -22.98 -14.87
CA GLU A 179 -10.97 -22.98 -13.50
C GLU A 179 -9.55 -22.43 -13.43
N GLU A 180 -8.70 -22.79 -14.38
CA GLU A 180 -7.32 -22.34 -14.44
C GLU A 180 -6.88 -22.19 -15.90
N ALA A 181 -6.00 -21.24 -16.16
CA ALA A 181 -5.43 -21.00 -17.48
C ALA A 181 -3.91 -20.85 -17.37
N TYR A 182 -3.19 -21.67 -18.14
CA TYR A 182 -1.75 -21.67 -18.19
C TYR A 182 -1.25 -21.27 -19.56
N LEU A 183 -0.13 -20.54 -19.58
CA LEU A 183 0.56 -20.11 -20.78
C LEU A 183 2.02 -20.53 -20.72
N LYS A 184 2.51 -21.13 -21.78
CA LYS A 184 3.93 -21.41 -21.97
C LYS A 184 4.44 -20.65 -23.18
N PRO A 185 5.21 -19.57 -22.99
CA PRO A 185 5.77 -18.80 -24.09
C PRO A 185 7.02 -19.48 -24.64
N TYR A 186 7.20 -19.43 -25.96
CA TYR A 186 8.40 -19.93 -26.64
C TYR A 186 9.03 -18.85 -27.51
N ILE A 187 10.36 -18.77 -27.48
CA ILE A 187 11.17 -17.90 -28.32
C ILE A 187 11.36 -18.53 -29.70
N ILE A 188 11.53 -19.83 -29.71
CA ILE A 188 11.66 -20.63 -30.94
C ILE A 188 10.28 -21.21 -31.21
N ASP A 189 9.67 -20.82 -32.30
CA ASP A 189 8.39 -21.37 -32.71
C ASP A 189 8.53 -22.88 -32.96
N PRO A 190 7.90 -23.73 -32.13
CA PRO A 190 7.95 -25.19 -32.34
C PRO A 190 7.27 -25.62 -33.66
N CYS A 191 6.53 -24.68 -34.28
CA CYS A 191 5.80 -24.91 -35.53
C CYS A 191 6.62 -24.50 -36.77
N SER A 192 7.66 -23.70 -36.60
CA SER A 192 8.54 -23.29 -37.70
C SER A 192 9.76 -24.23 -37.78
N LYS A 193 10.09 -24.67 -38.99
CA LYS A 193 11.31 -25.44 -39.24
C LYS A 193 12.58 -24.58 -39.31
N ASN A 194 12.45 -23.26 -39.20
CA ASN A 194 13.55 -22.33 -39.37
C ASN A 194 14.17 -21.93 -38.03
N ASN A 195 15.48 -21.74 -38.01
CA ASN A 195 16.19 -21.21 -36.84
C ASN A 195 15.68 -19.82 -36.48
N PRO A 196 15.68 -19.44 -35.19
CA PRO A 196 15.28 -18.12 -34.77
C PRO A 196 16.22 -17.10 -35.39
N SER A 197 15.70 -16.27 -36.29
CA SER A 197 16.43 -15.14 -36.82
C SER A 197 16.31 -13.95 -35.87
N ALA A 198 17.38 -13.14 -35.76
CA ALA A 198 17.33 -11.91 -34.99
C ALA A 198 16.28 -10.96 -35.58
N LEU A 199 15.57 -10.22 -34.74
CA LEU A 199 14.49 -9.32 -35.17
C LEU A 199 14.98 -8.24 -36.12
N ALA A 200 16.29 -7.90 -36.08
CA ALA A 200 16.91 -6.91 -36.95
C ALA A 200 16.89 -7.30 -38.44
N ASP A 201 16.85 -8.61 -38.74
CA ASP A 201 16.90 -9.13 -40.10
C ASP A 201 15.51 -9.45 -40.68
N MET A 202 14.45 -9.32 -39.84
CA MET A 202 13.07 -9.63 -40.25
C MET A 202 12.31 -8.37 -40.64
N LYS A 203 11.56 -8.44 -41.74
CA LYS A 203 10.55 -7.43 -42.12
C LYS A 203 9.19 -7.71 -41.50
N GLU A 204 8.86 -8.98 -41.28
CA GLU A 204 7.61 -9.44 -40.70
C GLU A 204 7.89 -10.60 -39.72
N ASP A 205 7.24 -10.60 -38.57
CA ASP A 205 7.24 -11.72 -37.63
C ASP A 205 5.81 -12.33 -37.54
N ILE A 206 5.74 -13.67 -37.57
CA ILE A 206 4.49 -14.40 -37.50
C ILE A 206 4.36 -14.97 -36.10
N VAL A 207 3.33 -14.53 -35.39
CA VAL A 207 3.00 -15.05 -34.08
C VAL A 207 2.01 -16.20 -34.22
N THR A 208 2.34 -17.34 -33.62
CA THR A 208 1.56 -18.57 -33.65
C THR A 208 1.08 -18.98 -32.27
N TYR A 209 0.06 -19.83 -32.19
CA TYR A 209 -0.43 -20.35 -30.93
C TYR A 209 -0.92 -21.80 -31.06
N SER A 210 -0.93 -22.49 -29.91
CA SER A 210 -1.56 -23.78 -29.73
C SER A 210 -2.48 -23.75 -28.52
N VAL A 211 -3.61 -24.43 -28.55
CA VAL A 211 -4.58 -24.48 -27.43
C VAL A 211 -4.90 -25.94 -27.11
N GLU A 212 -4.84 -26.24 -25.82
CA GLU A 212 -5.26 -27.53 -25.28
C GLU A 212 -6.29 -27.33 -24.17
N TRP A 213 -7.49 -27.91 -24.32
CA TRP A 213 -8.55 -27.89 -23.33
C TRP A 213 -8.56 -29.21 -22.55
N ILE A 214 -8.42 -29.12 -21.22
CA ILE A 214 -8.37 -30.28 -20.33
C ILE A 214 -9.57 -30.26 -19.40
N VAL A 215 -10.40 -31.30 -19.45
CA VAL A 215 -11.55 -31.44 -18.52
C VAL A 215 -11.06 -32.04 -17.22
N GLN A 216 -11.30 -31.33 -16.10
CA GLN A 216 -10.88 -31.74 -14.77
C GLN A 216 -12.11 -31.88 -13.85
N GLU A 217 -12.28 -33.06 -13.22
CA GLU A 217 -13.40 -33.29 -12.30
C GLU A 217 -13.13 -32.84 -10.86
N LYS A 218 -11.86 -32.76 -10.46
CA LYS A 218 -11.49 -32.34 -9.10
C LYS A 218 -11.70 -30.84 -8.85
N THR A 219 -12.49 -30.54 -7.84
CA THR A 219 -12.74 -29.17 -7.38
C THR A 219 -11.53 -28.60 -6.66
N SER A 220 -10.92 -27.52 -7.18
CA SER A 220 -10.18 -26.63 -6.30
C SER A 220 -11.19 -25.84 -5.44
N ARG A 221 -10.92 -25.70 -4.17
CA ARG A 221 -11.84 -25.07 -3.20
C ARG A 221 -12.18 -23.62 -3.54
N ASN A 222 -11.35 -22.95 -4.29
CA ASN A 222 -11.56 -21.58 -4.70
C ASN A 222 -10.73 -21.29 -5.96
N ARG A 223 -11.40 -20.99 -7.08
CA ARG A 223 -10.84 -20.65 -8.38
C ARG A 223 -9.73 -19.60 -8.29
N TYR A 224 -9.94 -18.58 -7.47
CA TYR A 224 -8.99 -17.48 -7.27
C TYR A 224 -7.88 -17.83 -6.28
N TYR A 225 -8.12 -18.75 -5.35
CA TYR A 225 -7.13 -19.12 -4.35
C TYR A 225 -5.87 -19.73 -4.98
N ASN A 226 -6.03 -20.60 -5.99
CA ASN A 226 -4.90 -21.24 -6.66
C ASN A 226 -4.05 -20.24 -7.44
N VAL A 227 -4.68 -19.24 -8.09
CA VAL A 227 -3.97 -18.16 -8.78
C VAL A 227 -3.13 -17.34 -7.81
N TYR A 228 -3.64 -17.06 -6.60
CA TYR A 228 -2.98 -16.21 -5.63
C TYR A 228 -2.08 -16.95 -4.64
N SER A 229 -2.41 -18.19 -4.27
CA SER A 229 -1.56 -18.98 -3.37
C SER A 229 -0.23 -19.33 -4.02
N ASN A 230 -0.23 -19.61 -5.32
CA ASN A 230 0.99 -19.89 -6.07
C ASN A 230 1.87 -18.64 -6.26
N SER A 231 1.28 -17.44 -6.35
CA SER A 231 2.05 -16.19 -6.36
C SER A 231 2.70 -15.86 -5.00
N ARG A 232 2.16 -16.39 -3.89
CA ARG A 232 2.74 -16.22 -2.54
C ARG A 232 4.10 -16.90 -2.34
N THR A 233 4.42 -17.91 -3.14
CA THR A 233 5.69 -18.68 -3.00
C THR A 233 6.91 -17.95 -3.54
N ILE A 234 6.75 -16.87 -4.30
CA ILE A 234 7.85 -16.15 -4.97
C ILE A 234 8.68 -15.32 -4.00
N SER A 235 8.12 -14.83 -2.92
CA SER A 235 8.86 -14.03 -1.94
C SER A 235 8.74 -14.63 -0.55
N GLY A 236 9.83 -15.18 -0.04
CA GLY A 236 10.21 -15.41 1.36
C GLY A 236 9.14 -15.37 2.48
N TYR A 237 7.86 -15.65 2.18
CA TYR A 237 6.72 -15.49 3.10
C TYR A 237 6.87 -16.31 4.41
N LYS A 238 7.67 -17.37 4.38
CA LYS A 238 7.94 -18.15 5.61
C LYS A 238 8.68 -17.36 6.68
N SER A 239 9.48 -16.37 6.31
CA SER A 239 10.22 -15.55 7.28
C SER A 239 9.36 -14.47 7.94
N HIS A 240 8.34 -13.94 7.27
CA HIS A 240 7.47 -12.90 7.81
C HIS A 240 6.60 -13.37 8.97
N ASN A 241 6.11 -14.61 8.94
CA ASN A 241 5.26 -15.14 10.01
C ASN A 241 5.99 -15.18 11.36
N TYR A 242 7.28 -15.50 11.38
CA TYR A 242 8.06 -15.50 12.63
C TYR A 242 8.34 -14.07 13.13
N ILE A 243 8.61 -13.15 12.21
CA ILE A 243 8.86 -11.75 12.55
C ILE A 243 7.58 -11.13 13.11
N PHE A 244 6.44 -11.36 12.46
CA PHE A 244 5.14 -10.91 12.96
C PHE A 244 4.81 -11.46 14.35
N LEU A 245 5.09 -12.73 14.62
CA LEU A 245 4.90 -13.30 15.96
C LEU A 245 5.80 -12.64 17.00
N ILE A 246 7.05 -12.35 16.68
CA ILE A 246 7.98 -11.66 17.56
C ILE A 246 7.50 -10.22 17.81
N GLU A 247 7.10 -9.49 16.77
CA GLU A 247 6.60 -8.13 16.90
C GLU A 247 5.28 -8.08 17.66
N PHE A 248 4.35 -8.97 17.39
CA PHE A 248 3.11 -9.10 18.15
C PHE A 248 3.39 -9.38 19.63
N PHE A 249 4.33 -10.29 19.93
CA PHE A 249 4.72 -10.56 21.30
C PHE A 249 5.32 -9.32 21.97
N ILE A 250 6.21 -8.60 21.31
CA ILE A 250 6.79 -7.36 21.80
C ILE A 250 5.68 -6.33 22.07
N ILE A 251 4.77 -6.12 21.13
CA ILE A 251 3.67 -5.14 21.23
C ILE A 251 2.73 -5.46 22.40
N VAL A 252 2.45 -6.72 22.67
CA VAL A 252 1.59 -7.13 23.79
C VAL A 252 2.37 -7.10 25.12
N PHE A 253 3.62 -7.55 25.11
CA PHE A 253 4.44 -7.64 26.32
C PHE A 253 4.87 -6.26 26.86
N PHE A 254 5.23 -5.32 25.98
CA PHE A 254 5.68 -4.00 26.40
C PHE A 254 4.64 -3.18 27.17
N PRO A 255 3.37 -3.07 26.76
CA PRO A 255 2.35 -2.38 27.55
C PRO A 255 2.12 -3.03 28.91
N PHE A 256 2.17 -4.36 28.98
CA PHE A 256 2.07 -5.08 30.25
C PHE A 256 3.25 -4.76 31.16
N LEU A 257 4.47 -4.86 30.64
CA LEU A 257 5.70 -4.51 31.35
C LEU A 257 5.68 -3.04 31.81
N PHE A 258 5.26 -2.15 30.94
CA PHE A 258 5.16 -0.72 31.25
C PHE A 258 4.14 -0.45 32.36
N THR A 259 2.97 -1.05 32.29
CA THR A 259 1.95 -0.93 33.35
C THR A 259 2.48 -1.49 34.68
N TYR A 260 3.24 -2.58 34.62
CA TYR A 260 3.88 -3.16 35.81
C TYR A 260 4.93 -2.22 36.40
N ILE A 261 5.80 -1.63 35.57
CA ILE A 261 6.83 -0.66 35.97
C ILE A 261 6.19 0.57 36.64
N ILE A 262 5.15 1.14 36.03
CA ILE A 262 4.44 2.29 36.63
C ILE A 262 3.84 1.91 37.98
N LYS A 263 3.13 0.77 38.06
CA LYS A 263 2.56 0.32 39.33
C LYS A 263 3.62 0.11 40.39
N TYR A 264 4.75 -0.47 40.01
CA TYR A 264 5.88 -0.68 40.92
C TYR A 264 6.49 0.64 41.40
N ASP A 265 6.73 1.58 40.49
CA ASP A 265 7.24 2.91 40.83
C ASP A 265 6.26 3.66 41.77
N VAL A 266 4.97 3.69 41.42
CA VAL A 266 3.95 4.33 42.28
C VAL A 266 3.87 3.66 43.67
N TYR A 267 3.94 2.34 43.71
CA TYR A 267 3.98 1.61 45.00
C TYR A 267 5.23 1.93 45.79
N PHE A 268 6.39 1.94 45.17
CA PHE A 268 7.68 2.24 45.79
C PHE A 268 7.69 3.65 46.39
N TYR A 269 7.25 4.65 45.61
CA TYR A 269 7.16 6.02 46.10
C TYR A 269 6.15 6.17 47.25
N LYS A 270 4.99 5.54 47.18
CA LYS A 270 3.99 5.61 48.27
C LYS A 270 4.48 5.03 49.61
N ASN A 271 5.19 3.92 49.57
CA ASN A 271 5.48 3.15 50.79
C ASN A 271 6.91 3.31 51.30
N VAL A 272 7.87 3.60 50.43
CA VAL A 272 9.29 3.68 50.81
C VAL A 272 9.72 5.13 51.00
N PHE A 273 9.41 6.01 50.05
CA PHE A 273 9.82 7.43 50.14
C PHE A 273 9.05 8.21 51.21
N SER A 274 7.81 7.85 51.50
CA SER A 274 7.04 8.53 52.57
C SER A 274 7.62 8.24 53.97
N THR A 275 8.48 7.27 54.09
CA THR A 275 9.15 6.88 55.38
C THR A 275 10.59 7.36 55.48
N LEU A 276 11.19 7.81 54.38
CA LEU A 276 12.53 8.37 54.33
C LEU A 276 12.39 9.88 54.10
N ASP A 277 12.91 10.72 54.98
CA ASP A 277 12.96 12.20 54.83
C ASP A 277 13.90 12.63 53.66
N GLU A 278 13.93 11.87 52.58
CA GLU A 278 14.70 12.17 51.37
C GLU A 278 13.95 13.14 50.45
N GLU A 279 14.69 14.02 49.79
CA GLU A 279 14.10 14.96 48.80
C GLU A 279 13.43 14.19 47.68
N VAL A 280 12.16 14.51 47.43
CA VAL A 280 11.38 13.93 46.31
C VAL A 280 12.03 14.29 45.00
N ALA A 281 12.36 13.30 44.17
CA ALA A 281 13.01 13.49 42.88
C ALA A 281 12.23 12.79 41.76
N GLY A 282 12.39 13.31 40.53
CA GLY A 282 11.79 12.74 39.33
C GLY A 282 10.39 13.24 39.02
N TRP A 283 9.52 12.36 38.50
CA TRP A 283 8.20 12.75 37.96
C TRP A 283 7.20 13.28 39.02
N GLU A 284 7.37 12.97 40.29
CA GLU A 284 6.50 13.47 41.35
C GLU A 284 6.67 14.96 41.58
N VAL A 285 7.89 15.45 41.50
CA VAL A 285 8.26 16.85 41.75
C VAL A 285 7.58 17.81 40.77
N ILE A 286 7.30 17.34 39.58
CA ILE A 286 6.68 18.14 38.50
C ILE A 286 5.16 17.97 38.45
N SER A 287 4.53 17.29 39.42
CA SER A 287 3.09 17.00 39.45
C SER A 287 2.20 18.24 39.22
N GLY A 288 2.58 19.38 39.80
CA GLY A 288 1.86 20.65 39.65
C GLY A 288 2.08 21.36 38.31
N ASP A 289 2.98 20.88 37.45
CA ASP A 289 3.29 21.53 36.16
C ASP A 289 2.99 20.67 34.93
N VAL A 290 2.78 19.37 35.09
CA VAL A 290 2.56 18.40 34.00
C VAL A 290 1.30 18.70 33.18
N PHE A 291 0.24 19.26 33.79
CA PHE A 291 -1.01 19.59 33.12
C PHE A 291 -1.10 21.05 32.65
N ARG A 292 0.03 21.76 32.56
CA ARG A 292 0.05 23.09 31.93
C ARG A 292 -0.40 23.01 30.48
N ILE A 293 -1.09 24.06 30.06
CA ILE A 293 -1.58 24.17 28.69
C ILE A 293 -0.39 24.50 27.79
N PRO A 294 -0.16 23.74 26.71
CA PRO A 294 0.86 24.07 25.71
C PRO A 294 0.54 25.37 24.97
N ASP A 295 1.55 26.19 24.71
CA ASP A 295 1.38 27.41 23.91
C ASP A 295 0.96 27.10 22.47
N GLU A 296 1.41 25.96 21.92
CA GLU A 296 1.18 25.53 20.55
C GLU A 296 0.05 24.49 20.41
N ILE A 297 -0.94 24.52 21.28
CA ILE A 297 -2.01 23.50 21.31
C ILE A 297 -2.77 23.38 19.99
N THR A 298 -2.91 24.49 19.26
CA THR A 298 -3.57 24.54 17.96
C THR A 298 -2.85 23.63 16.95
N ASN A 299 -1.51 23.73 16.89
CA ASN A 299 -0.69 22.93 15.99
C ASN A 299 -0.78 21.43 16.33
N TYR A 300 -0.72 21.08 17.60
CA TYR A 300 -0.86 19.68 18.03
C TYR A 300 -2.23 19.12 17.66
N SER A 301 -3.29 19.88 17.86
CA SER A 301 -4.65 19.47 17.49
C SER A 301 -4.83 19.28 15.98
N TYR A 302 -4.13 20.05 15.14
CA TYR A 302 -4.15 19.87 13.69
C TYR A 302 -3.55 18.53 13.25
N PHE A 303 -2.53 18.01 13.91
CA PHE A 303 -1.94 16.70 13.59
C PHE A 303 -2.79 15.52 14.06
N ILE A 304 -3.61 15.70 15.10
CA ILE A 304 -4.47 14.62 15.64
C ILE A 304 -5.53 14.19 14.63
N ALA A 305 -6.19 15.14 13.97
CA ALA A 305 -7.27 14.84 13.02
C ALA A 305 -6.84 13.91 11.88
N PRO A 306 -5.83 14.27 11.05
CA PRO A 306 -5.38 13.40 9.97
C PRO A 306 -4.79 12.09 10.48
N GLY A 307 -4.09 12.10 11.61
CA GLY A 307 -3.45 10.89 12.13
C GLY A 307 -4.47 9.85 12.56
N ILE A 308 -5.51 10.24 13.28
CA ILE A 308 -6.60 9.32 13.66
C ILE A 308 -7.36 8.85 12.42
N ARG A 309 -7.76 9.75 11.51
CA ARG A 309 -8.46 9.38 10.29
C ARG A 309 -7.68 8.32 9.52
N PHE A 310 -6.45 8.61 9.13
CA PHE A 310 -5.67 7.68 8.32
C PHE A 310 -5.32 6.39 9.07
N GLY A 311 -5.03 6.45 10.36
CA GLY A 311 -4.78 5.25 11.16
C GLY A 311 -5.99 4.33 11.23
N LEU A 312 -7.18 4.90 11.45
CA LEU A 312 -8.43 4.13 11.46
C LEU A 312 -8.82 3.62 10.07
N ASP A 313 -8.60 4.40 9.00
CA ASP A 313 -8.80 3.95 7.62
C ASP A 313 -8.03 2.66 7.36
N PHE A 314 -6.73 2.66 7.70
CA PHE A 314 -5.88 1.49 7.54
C PHE A 314 -6.38 0.29 8.36
N LEU A 315 -6.73 0.50 9.63
CA LEU A 315 -7.21 -0.58 10.51
C LEU A 315 -8.55 -1.18 10.06
N LEU A 316 -9.50 -0.34 9.63
CA LEU A 316 -10.81 -0.82 9.19
C LEU A 316 -10.73 -1.56 7.86
N ILE A 317 -9.94 -1.07 6.91
CA ILE A 317 -9.71 -1.76 5.64
C ILE A 317 -9.02 -3.10 5.88
N PHE A 318 -8.07 -3.16 6.79
CA PHE A 318 -7.45 -4.39 7.23
C PHE A 318 -8.46 -5.40 7.76
N SER A 319 -9.33 -4.96 8.64
CA SER A 319 -10.35 -5.83 9.20
C SER A 319 -11.26 -6.40 8.10
N ILE A 320 -11.65 -5.58 7.12
CA ILE A 320 -12.45 -6.02 5.97
C ILE A 320 -11.71 -7.07 5.14
N CYS A 321 -10.41 -6.89 4.91
CA CYS A 321 -9.58 -7.82 4.14
C CYS A 321 -9.32 -9.14 4.89
N ILE A 322 -9.04 -9.10 6.20
CA ILE A 322 -8.82 -10.31 7.01
C ILE A 322 -10.08 -11.16 7.09
N PHE A 323 -11.23 -10.53 7.37
CA PHE A 323 -12.50 -11.25 7.48
C PHE A 323 -13.08 -11.68 6.12
N ASN A 324 -12.39 -11.39 5.00
CA ASN A 324 -12.87 -11.69 3.65
C ASN A 324 -14.29 -11.17 3.37
N ILE A 325 -14.69 -10.07 4.01
CA ILE A 325 -15.99 -9.44 3.81
C ILE A 325 -16.12 -8.96 2.37
N VAL A 326 -15.02 -8.43 1.85
CA VAL A 326 -14.91 -8.01 0.46
C VAL A 326 -13.59 -8.54 -0.10
N THR A 327 -13.67 -9.13 -1.27
CA THR A 327 -12.48 -9.53 -2.03
C THR A 327 -12.15 -8.43 -3.04
N PRO A 328 -10.87 -8.15 -3.32
CA PRO A 328 -10.48 -7.21 -4.37
C PRO A 328 -10.96 -7.59 -5.78
N ALA A 329 -11.51 -8.79 -5.94
CA ALA A 329 -12.20 -9.21 -7.14
C ALA A 329 -13.55 -8.49 -7.34
N ASN A 330 -14.20 -8.06 -6.25
CA ASN A 330 -15.44 -7.26 -6.28
C ASN A 330 -15.10 -5.78 -6.08
N THR A 331 -14.57 -5.18 -7.12
CA THR A 331 -13.98 -3.83 -7.09
C THR A 331 -15.00 -2.75 -6.73
N ASP A 332 -16.22 -2.84 -7.22
CA ASP A 332 -17.24 -1.81 -6.98
C ASP A 332 -17.66 -1.74 -5.52
N LEU A 333 -17.93 -2.89 -4.92
CA LEU A 333 -18.26 -2.97 -3.50
C LEU A 333 -17.08 -2.54 -2.62
N PHE A 334 -15.86 -2.90 -3.01
CA PHE A 334 -14.66 -2.50 -2.31
C PHE A 334 -14.50 -0.98 -2.26
N TRP A 335 -14.68 -0.29 -3.41
CA TRP A 335 -14.59 1.17 -3.48
C TRP A 335 -15.70 1.88 -2.71
N LEU A 336 -16.91 1.36 -2.79
CA LEU A 336 -18.02 1.91 -2.00
C LEU A 336 -17.72 1.84 -0.50
N LEU A 337 -17.21 0.70 -0.03
CA LEU A 337 -16.83 0.54 1.38
C LEU A 337 -15.68 1.45 1.78
N LEU A 338 -14.67 1.63 0.92
CA LEU A 338 -13.59 2.58 1.18
C LEU A 338 -14.11 4.01 1.38
N LEU A 339 -15.06 4.46 0.56
CA LEU A 339 -15.69 5.77 0.72
C LEU A 339 -16.48 5.88 2.03
N ILE A 340 -17.26 4.86 2.38
CA ILE A 340 -18.02 4.85 3.63
C ILE A 340 -17.08 4.90 4.85
N ILE A 341 -16.01 4.12 4.82
CA ILE A 341 -14.99 4.11 5.87
C ILE A 341 -14.37 5.51 6.00
N ASP A 342 -13.94 6.10 4.89
CA ASP A 342 -13.33 7.43 4.87
C ASP A 342 -14.24 8.51 5.47
N PHE A 343 -15.55 8.44 5.25
CA PHE A 343 -16.48 9.39 5.84
C PHE A 343 -16.63 9.19 7.36
N ILE A 344 -16.73 7.94 7.82
CA ILE A 344 -16.83 7.61 9.24
C ILE A 344 -15.54 8.03 9.97
N THR A 345 -14.40 7.68 9.44
CA THR A 345 -13.10 7.98 10.06
C THR A 345 -12.77 9.47 10.01
N SER A 346 -13.22 10.18 8.97
CA SER A 346 -13.17 11.65 8.90
C SER A 346 -13.94 12.28 10.05
N PHE A 347 -15.17 11.82 10.33
CA PHE A 347 -15.94 12.31 11.47
C PHE A 347 -15.22 12.04 12.80
N ILE A 348 -14.71 10.81 13.00
CA ILE A 348 -14.00 10.42 14.23
C ILE A 348 -12.70 11.22 14.40
N GLY A 349 -11.93 11.43 13.33
CA GLY A 349 -10.71 12.23 13.35
C GLY A 349 -10.97 13.68 13.73
N GLY A 350 -12.00 14.30 13.13
CA GLY A 350 -12.45 15.63 13.50
C GLY A 350 -12.89 15.71 14.96
N PHE A 351 -13.74 14.76 15.39
CA PHE A 351 -14.23 14.68 16.76
C PHE A 351 -13.09 14.60 17.79
N ALA A 352 -12.12 13.75 17.57
CA ALA A 352 -10.98 13.62 18.46
C ALA A 352 -10.13 14.89 18.53
N SER A 353 -9.90 15.56 17.39
CA SER A 353 -9.17 16.83 17.36
C SER A 353 -9.93 17.93 18.10
N GLY A 354 -11.25 18.08 17.88
CA GLY A 354 -12.09 19.06 18.56
C GLY A 354 -12.16 18.84 20.08
N ALA A 355 -12.33 17.57 20.51
CA ALA A 355 -12.35 17.20 21.92
C ALA A 355 -11.00 17.49 22.60
N HIS A 356 -9.89 17.17 21.91
CA HIS A 356 -8.55 17.45 22.39
C HIS A 356 -8.30 18.95 22.53
N PHE A 357 -8.66 19.75 21.52
CA PHE A 357 -8.52 21.19 21.53
C PHE A 357 -9.29 21.84 22.71
N LYS A 358 -10.51 21.36 22.95
CA LYS A 358 -11.31 21.79 24.11
C LYS A 358 -10.71 21.38 25.44
N GLN A 359 -10.13 20.17 25.53
CA GLN A 359 -9.50 19.66 26.76
C GLN A 359 -8.37 20.57 27.23
N PHE A 360 -7.59 21.11 26.30
CA PHE A 360 -6.48 22.03 26.57
C PHE A 360 -6.89 23.51 26.50
N ASN A 361 -8.16 23.81 26.65
CA ASN A 361 -8.67 25.20 26.75
C ASN A 361 -8.47 26.06 25.50
N GLY A 362 -8.41 25.43 24.30
CA GLY A 362 -8.36 26.14 23.02
C GLY A 362 -9.60 27.01 22.84
N LYS A 363 -9.43 28.19 22.26
CA LYS A 363 -10.56 29.10 21.95
C LYS A 363 -11.28 28.62 20.70
N ASP A 364 -12.60 28.48 20.76
CA ASP A 364 -13.44 28.14 19.62
C ASP A 364 -13.28 29.17 18.49
N SER A 365 -13.05 28.65 17.28
CA SER A 365 -12.95 29.50 16.09
C SER A 365 -13.26 28.66 14.84
N ASP A 366 -14.03 29.24 13.92
CA ASP A 366 -14.33 28.61 12.63
C ASP A 366 -13.06 28.29 11.83
N ILE A 367 -12.04 29.15 11.99
CA ILE A 367 -10.73 28.95 11.35
C ILE A 367 -10.10 27.65 11.80
N PHE A 368 -10.16 27.29 13.10
CA PHE A 368 -9.64 26.02 13.59
C PHE A 368 -10.34 24.83 12.91
N HIS A 369 -11.66 24.84 12.86
CA HIS A 369 -12.45 23.76 12.25
C HIS A 369 -12.19 23.61 10.75
N ILE A 370 -11.99 24.72 10.03
CA ILE A 370 -11.65 24.72 8.61
C ILE A 370 -10.26 24.12 8.39
N TYR A 371 -9.25 24.49 9.19
CA TYR A 371 -7.91 23.89 9.06
C TYR A 371 -7.90 22.40 9.40
N VAL A 372 -8.60 21.98 10.44
CA VAL A 372 -8.76 20.56 10.80
C VAL A 372 -9.36 19.76 9.65
N SER A 373 -10.37 20.32 8.97
CA SER A 373 -11.05 19.65 7.85
C SER A 373 -10.25 19.60 6.55
N SER A 374 -9.45 20.62 6.26
CA SER A 374 -8.73 20.77 4.99
C SER A 374 -7.37 20.06 4.99
N LEU A 375 -6.65 20.05 6.11
CA LEU A 375 -5.28 19.55 6.20
C LEU A 375 -5.13 18.06 5.75
N PRO A 376 -5.98 17.13 6.20
CA PRO A 376 -5.86 15.73 5.78
C PRO A 376 -6.00 15.53 4.28
N SER A 377 -6.92 16.27 3.69
CA SER A 377 -7.17 16.22 2.26
C SER A 377 -5.96 16.70 1.45
N LEU A 378 -5.28 17.77 1.89
CA LEU A 378 -4.08 18.28 1.23
C LEU A 378 -2.91 17.30 1.32
N ILE A 379 -2.71 16.62 2.45
CA ILE A 379 -1.64 15.63 2.63
C ILE A 379 -1.74 14.51 1.59
N VAL A 380 -2.95 14.13 1.19
CA VAL A 380 -3.19 13.06 0.23
C VAL A 380 -3.27 13.57 -1.20
N LEU A 381 -3.96 14.68 -1.43
CA LEU A 381 -4.25 15.18 -2.78
C LEU A 381 -3.00 15.65 -3.51
N ILE A 382 -2.08 16.35 -2.83
CA ILE A 382 -0.89 16.92 -3.45
C ILE A 382 0.01 15.81 -4.05
N PRO A 383 0.40 14.76 -3.33
CA PRO A 383 1.19 13.68 -3.90
C PRO A 383 0.48 12.97 -5.06
N ILE A 384 -0.83 12.73 -4.95
CA ILE A 384 -1.62 12.09 -6.01
C ILE A 384 -1.63 12.93 -7.28
N LEU A 385 -1.84 14.23 -7.16
CA LEU A 385 -1.80 15.14 -8.30
C LEU A 385 -0.44 15.13 -8.99
N LEU A 386 0.65 15.22 -8.22
CA LEU A 386 2.00 15.18 -8.76
C LEU A 386 2.29 13.88 -9.51
N MET A 387 1.86 12.74 -8.95
CA MET A 387 2.03 11.44 -9.63
C MET A 387 1.20 11.36 -10.90
N ASN A 388 -0.06 11.82 -10.88
CA ASN A 388 -0.91 11.81 -12.06
C ASN A 388 -0.36 12.69 -13.19
N LEU A 389 0.22 13.85 -12.86
CA LEU A 389 0.88 14.70 -13.86
C LEU A 389 2.06 13.98 -14.54
N ILE A 390 2.84 13.20 -13.80
CA ILE A 390 3.93 12.40 -14.38
C ILE A 390 3.36 11.28 -15.27
N PHE A 391 2.29 10.60 -14.83
CA PHE A 391 1.64 9.56 -15.64
C PHE A 391 1.07 10.12 -16.95
N ILE A 392 0.48 11.33 -16.91
CA ILE A 392 0.00 12.02 -18.13
C ILE A 392 1.17 12.37 -19.05
N ALA A 393 2.27 12.91 -18.51
CA ALA A 393 3.45 13.30 -19.29
C ALA A 393 4.11 12.10 -20.00
N GLU A 394 4.09 10.93 -19.37
CA GLU A 394 4.65 9.68 -19.92
C GLU A 394 3.64 8.86 -20.73
N ASN A 395 2.42 9.35 -20.95
CA ASN A 395 1.33 8.62 -21.62
C ASN A 395 1.06 7.23 -21.01
N ALA A 396 1.17 7.13 -19.69
CA ALA A 396 0.97 5.88 -18.99
C ALA A 396 -0.52 5.50 -18.94
N THR A 397 -0.83 4.19 -18.97
CA THR A 397 -2.21 3.69 -18.80
C THR A 397 -2.78 4.01 -17.42
N SER A 398 -1.93 4.25 -16.44
CA SER A 398 -2.32 4.66 -15.08
C SER A 398 -2.69 6.15 -15.00
N SER A 399 -2.61 6.90 -16.09
CA SER A 399 -2.98 8.32 -16.13
C SER A 399 -4.50 8.48 -16.08
N ILE A 400 -4.96 9.39 -15.21
CA ILE A 400 -6.36 9.78 -15.12
C ILE A 400 -6.52 11.13 -15.80
N GLN A 401 -7.54 11.29 -16.64
CA GLN A 401 -7.82 12.58 -17.26
C GLN A 401 -7.92 13.68 -16.19
N LEU A 402 -7.22 14.79 -16.40
CA LEU A 402 -7.08 15.84 -15.38
C LEU A 402 -8.45 16.39 -14.93
N SER A 403 -9.40 16.55 -15.84
CA SER A 403 -10.76 17.00 -15.51
C SER A 403 -11.47 16.02 -14.59
N LEU A 404 -11.45 14.72 -14.93
CA LEU A 404 -12.08 13.67 -14.12
C LEU A 404 -11.40 13.57 -12.74
N PHE A 405 -10.08 13.68 -12.71
CA PHE A 405 -9.31 13.70 -11.46
C PHE A 405 -9.71 14.89 -10.56
N LEU A 406 -9.77 16.09 -11.11
CA LEU A 406 -10.11 17.29 -10.34
C LEU A 406 -11.55 17.24 -9.82
N PHE A 407 -12.52 16.85 -10.64
CA PHE A 407 -13.92 16.74 -10.19
C PHE A 407 -14.09 15.64 -9.14
N GLY A 408 -13.51 14.45 -9.36
CA GLY A 408 -13.61 13.34 -8.42
C GLY A 408 -12.92 13.64 -7.09
N SER A 409 -11.72 14.23 -7.12
CA SER A 409 -10.99 14.60 -5.92
C SER A 409 -11.70 15.73 -5.14
N LEU A 410 -12.21 16.73 -5.84
CA LEU A 410 -12.97 17.83 -5.22
C LEU A 410 -14.22 17.29 -4.51
N PHE A 411 -14.95 16.39 -5.14
CA PHE A 411 -16.13 15.77 -4.55
C PHE A 411 -15.80 15.02 -3.24
N ILE A 412 -14.77 14.17 -3.26
CA ILE A 412 -14.34 13.42 -2.08
C ILE A 412 -13.85 14.38 -0.98
N VAL A 413 -13.05 15.39 -1.32
CA VAL A 413 -12.51 16.37 -0.37
C VAL A 413 -13.62 17.17 0.30
N ILE A 414 -14.62 17.61 -0.46
CA ILE A 414 -15.74 18.37 0.11
C ILE A 414 -16.53 17.48 1.09
N ILE A 415 -16.90 16.27 0.70
CA ILE A 415 -17.72 15.41 1.55
C ILE A 415 -16.95 14.99 2.80
N SER A 416 -15.74 14.44 2.66
CA SER A 416 -14.93 14.05 3.81
C SER A 416 -14.56 15.23 4.70
N GLY A 417 -14.32 16.41 4.10
CA GLY A 417 -14.11 17.66 4.83
C GLY A 417 -15.33 18.10 5.63
N CYS A 418 -16.55 18.00 5.07
CA CYS A 418 -17.79 18.29 5.80
C CYS A 418 -17.97 17.36 7.01
N PHE A 419 -17.74 16.06 6.85
CA PHE A 419 -17.83 15.11 7.98
C PHE A 419 -16.80 15.42 9.06
N MET A 420 -15.58 15.77 8.67
CA MET A 420 -14.53 16.12 9.62
C MET A 420 -14.80 17.45 10.32
N TYR A 421 -15.32 18.44 9.61
CA TYR A 421 -15.75 19.73 10.17
C TYR A 421 -16.85 19.52 11.21
N LEU A 422 -17.89 18.78 10.86
CA LEU A 422 -18.96 18.41 11.81
C LEU A 422 -18.39 17.67 13.02
N GLY A 423 -17.55 16.66 12.80
CA GLY A 423 -16.87 15.93 13.87
C GLY A 423 -16.16 16.87 14.82
N SER A 424 -15.38 17.83 14.31
CA SER A 424 -14.60 18.76 15.14
C SER A 424 -15.50 19.69 16.00
N ILE A 425 -16.64 20.15 15.47
CA ILE A 425 -17.62 20.92 16.25
C ILE A 425 -18.25 20.05 17.35
N PHE A 426 -18.65 18.83 17.03
CA PHE A 426 -19.22 17.93 18.04
C PHE A 426 -18.20 17.57 19.12
N GLY A 427 -16.94 17.33 18.74
CA GLY A 427 -15.86 17.08 19.68
C GLY A 427 -15.61 18.27 20.62
N TYR A 428 -15.65 19.49 20.09
CA TYR A 428 -15.47 20.70 20.90
C TYR A 428 -16.60 20.94 21.91
N LYS A 429 -17.82 20.44 21.67
CA LYS A 429 -18.95 20.55 22.60
C LYS A 429 -18.86 19.62 23.80
N ILE A 430 -17.92 18.68 23.84
CA ILE A 430 -17.74 17.76 24.98
C ILE A 430 -17.29 18.56 26.21
N LYS A 431 -17.84 18.17 27.34
CA LYS A 431 -17.45 18.74 28.63
C LYS A 431 -15.97 18.43 28.91
N ARG A 432 -15.23 19.48 29.26
CA ARG A 432 -13.83 19.34 29.69
C ARG A 432 -13.74 18.44 30.92
N GLN A 433 -12.80 17.54 30.90
CA GLN A 433 -12.47 16.71 32.06
C GLN A 433 -11.51 17.45 32.99
N GLU A 434 -11.78 17.44 34.29
CA GLU A 434 -10.90 18.03 35.28
C GLU A 434 -9.57 17.30 35.35
N TYR A 435 -8.51 18.04 35.60
CA TYR A 435 -7.18 17.46 35.80
C TYR A 435 -7.06 16.89 37.21
N PRO A 436 -6.33 15.78 37.40
CA PRO A 436 -6.16 15.18 38.72
C PRO A 436 -5.33 16.05 39.67
N GLN A 437 -4.47 16.92 39.15
CA GLN A 437 -3.59 17.78 39.93
C GLN A 437 -3.86 19.25 39.66
N ARG A 438 -3.68 20.10 40.71
CA ARG A 438 -3.76 21.55 40.58
C ARG A 438 -2.47 22.09 39.96
N ILE A 439 -2.61 23.05 39.05
CA ILE A 439 -1.48 23.67 38.35
C ILE A 439 -0.85 24.72 39.25
N ASN A 440 0.48 24.70 39.41
CA ASN A 440 1.23 25.73 40.14
C ASN A 440 1.11 27.08 39.44
N LEU A 441 1.04 28.16 40.21
CA LEU A 441 0.99 29.53 39.66
C LEU A 441 2.29 29.90 38.94
N ILE A 442 3.44 29.52 39.52
CA ILE A 442 4.76 29.77 38.94
C ILE A 442 5.31 28.48 38.35
N PRO A 443 5.70 28.47 37.07
CA PRO A 443 6.29 27.31 36.45
C PRO A 443 7.65 26.97 37.04
N ARG A 444 7.92 25.68 37.28
CA ARG A 444 9.23 25.22 37.75
C ARG A 444 10.28 25.37 36.63
N GLN A 445 11.50 25.68 37.03
CA GLN A 445 12.64 25.67 36.10
C GLN A 445 12.97 24.23 35.70
N ILE A 446 13.12 24.01 34.39
CA ILE A 446 13.42 22.70 33.82
C ILE A 446 14.93 22.47 33.88
N PRO A 447 15.41 21.37 34.48
CA PRO A 447 16.83 21.05 34.51
C PRO A 447 17.38 20.82 33.10
N HIS A 448 18.61 21.27 32.87
CA HIS A 448 19.28 21.11 31.58
C HIS A 448 19.88 19.70 31.45
N SER A 449 19.14 18.78 30.87
CA SER A 449 19.58 17.41 30.61
C SER A 449 19.73 17.15 29.10
N LYS A 450 20.90 16.64 28.68
CA LYS A 450 21.11 16.17 27.31
C LYS A 450 20.43 14.83 27.03
N LEU A 451 20.16 14.06 28.08
CA LEU A 451 19.57 12.71 27.98
C LEU A 451 18.20 12.73 27.29
N LYS A 452 17.38 13.74 27.55
CA LYS A 452 16.05 13.89 26.92
C LYS A 452 16.10 13.92 25.41
N TYR A 453 17.13 14.56 24.81
CA TYR A 453 17.30 14.60 23.35
C TYR A 453 17.64 13.22 22.77
N ILE A 454 18.43 12.43 23.48
CA ILE A 454 18.76 11.07 23.07
C ILE A 454 17.52 10.18 23.15
N ILE A 455 16.71 10.31 24.21
CA ILE A 455 15.50 9.50 24.42
C ILE A 455 14.53 9.65 23.24
N PHE A 456 14.18 10.89 22.86
CA PHE A 456 13.19 11.05 21.79
C PHE A 456 13.72 10.67 20.40
N VAL A 457 15.02 10.88 20.14
CA VAL A 457 15.65 10.44 18.88
C VAL A 457 15.66 8.91 18.79
N CYS A 458 16.09 8.24 19.86
CA CYS A 458 16.05 6.77 19.91
C CYS A 458 14.63 6.22 19.80
N GLY A 459 13.65 6.87 20.43
CA GLY A 459 12.23 6.51 20.32
C GLY A 459 11.74 6.54 18.87
N GLY A 460 11.98 7.64 18.17
CA GLY A 460 11.63 7.75 16.74
C GLY A 460 12.31 6.71 15.86
N LEU A 461 13.59 6.40 16.13
CA LEU A 461 14.33 5.37 15.42
C LEU A 461 13.75 3.96 15.68
N ILE A 462 13.36 3.63 16.91
CA ILE A 462 12.76 2.34 17.25
C ILE A 462 11.44 2.14 16.52
N ILE A 463 10.57 3.17 16.46
CA ILE A 463 9.32 3.12 15.69
C ILE A 463 9.61 2.87 14.20
N ALA A 464 10.58 3.56 13.61
CA ALA A 464 10.93 3.37 12.21
C ALA A 464 11.52 1.98 11.92
N LEU A 465 12.35 1.45 12.83
CA LEU A 465 12.91 0.10 12.70
C LEU A 465 11.85 -0.99 12.76
N SER A 466 10.80 -0.84 13.57
CA SER A 466 9.68 -1.79 13.60
C SER A 466 8.96 -1.90 12.25
N LEU A 467 9.00 -0.85 11.42
CA LEU A 467 8.40 -0.82 10.09
C LEU A 467 9.32 -1.34 8.98
N TYR A 468 10.62 -1.48 9.24
CA TYR A 468 11.61 -1.76 8.20
C TYR A 468 11.35 -3.07 7.44
N VAL A 469 10.86 -4.09 8.12
CA VAL A 469 10.54 -5.39 7.52
C VAL A 469 9.39 -5.27 6.53
N PHE A 470 8.30 -4.60 6.95
CA PHE A 470 7.13 -4.37 6.09
C PHE A 470 7.45 -3.45 4.91
N GLN A 471 8.34 -2.48 5.11
CA GLN A 471 8.80 -1.59 4.06
C GLN A 471 9.39 -2.36 2.86
N SER A 472 10.17 -3.40 3.10
CA SER A 472 10.72 -4.24 2.04
C SER A 472 9.64 -5.04 1.30
N SER A 473 8.63 -5.52 2.00
CA SER A 473 7.49 -6.25 1.44
C SER A 473 6.60 -5.35 0.59
N VAL A 474 6.26 -4.17 1.10
CA VAL A 474 5.48 -3.15 0.35
C VAL A 474 6.20 -2.74 -0.92
N LYS A 475 7.51 -2.50 -0.88
CA LYS A 475 8.31 -2.19 -2.08
C LYS A 475 8.28 -3.32 -3.09
N SER A 476 8.48 -4.57 -2.65
CA SER A 476 8.39 -5.72 -3.55
C SER A 476 6.99 -5.86 -4.16
N ALA A 477 5.94 -5.53 -3.43
CA ALA A 477 4.58 -5.53 -3.94
C ALA A 477 4.32 -4.41 -4.96
N ILE A 478 4.95 -3.26 -4.81
CA ILE A 478 4.83 -2.14 -5.76
C ILE A 478 5.52 -2.47 -7.09
N PHE A 479 6.73 -3.06 -7.03
CA PHE A 479 7.55 -3.32 -8.22
C PHE A 479 7.32 -4.70 -8.85
N CYS A 480 7.01 -5.73 -8.08
CA CYS A 480 6.99 -7.12 -8.51
C CYS A 480 5.58 -7.69 -8.59
N ASP A 481 4.65 -7.12 -9.27
CA ASP A 481 3.34 -7.70 -9.64
C ASP A 481 2.66 -8.62 -8.60
N LEU A 482 2.99 -8.42 -7.34
CA LEU A 482 2.31 -9.13 -6.27
C LEU A 482 0.87 -8.64 -6.20
N SER A 483 -0.04 -9.61 -6.20
CA SER A 483 -1.47 -9.35 -6.19
C SER A 483 -1.87 -8.31 -5.15
N LEU A 484 -2.88 -7.51 -5.44
CA LEU A 484 -3.58 -6.65 -4.48
C LEU A 484 -3.85 -7.34 -3.14
N PHE A 485 -4.12 -8.65 -3.18
CA PHE A 485 -4.35 -9.51 -2.02
C PHE A 485 -3.14 -9.62 -1.09
N LYS A 486 -1.92 -9.36 -1.55
CA LYS A 486 -0.75 -9.32 -0.69
C LYS A 486 -0.44 -7.90 -0.22
N LEU A 487 -0.59 -6.91 -1.09
CA LEU A 487 -0.32 -5.53 -0.74
C LEU A 487 -1.23 -5.03 0.40
N PHE A 488 -2.52 -5.33 0.33
CA PHE A 488 -3.47 -4.88 1.36
C PHE A 488 -3.20 -5.48 2.74
N PRO A 489 -3.01 -6.80 2.90
CA PRO A 489 -2.58 -7.35 4.17
C PRO A 489 -1.27 -6.77 4.68
N ASP A 490 -0.24 -6.67 3.83
CA ASP A 490 1.06 -6.13 4.25
C ASP A 490 0.97 -4.66 4.71
N LEU A 491 0.20 -3.82 4.00
CA LEU A 491 -0.04 -2.43 4.40
C LEU A 491 -0.80 -2.33 5.72
N ALA A 492 -1.71 -3.22 5.94
CA ALA A 492 -2.54 -3.25 7.10
C ALA A 492 -1.81 -3.77 8.34
N GLU A 493 -0.98 -4.81 8.18
CA GLU A 493 -0.04 -5.26 9.22
C GLU A 493 0.91 -4.12 9.59
N MET A 494 1.48 -3.43 8.59
CA MET A 494 2.34 -2.27 8.80
C MET A 494 1.63 -1.16 9.58
N ALA A 495 0.36 -0.86 9.27
CA ALA A 495 -0.40 0.16 9.98
C ALA A 495 -0.70 -0.24 11.43
N PHE A 496 -1.05 -1.50 11.68
CA PHE A 496 -1.29 -2.02 13.01
C PHE A 496 -0.01 -1.92 13.87
N VAL A 497 1.13 -2.39 13.34
CA VAL A 497 2.43 -2.30 14.00
C VAL A 497 2.81 -0.85 14.27
N LEU A 498 2.62 0.06 13.29
CA LEU A 498 2.87 1.49 13.45
C LEU A 498 2.10 2.08 14.63
N ILE A 499 0.79 1.82 14.70
CA ILE A 499 -0.07 2.37 15.76
C ILE A 499 0.38 1.82 17.13
N CYS A 500 0.55 0.51 17.25
CA CYS A 500 0.96 -0.10 18.52
C CYS A 500 2.37 0.34 18.94
N ALA A 501 3.34 0.32 18.03
CA ALA A 501 4.71 0.75 18.32
C ALA A 501 4.76 2.23 18.69
N SER A 502 4.03 3.10 17.98
CA SER A 502 3.99 4.53 18.30
C SER A 502 3.40 4.77 19.70
N MET A 503 2.30 4.10 20.05
CA MET A 503 1.69 4.24 21.39
C MET A 503 2.65 3.81 22.50
N VAL A 504 3.27 2.64 22.37
CA VAL A 504 4.16 2.07 23.41
C VAL A 504 5.44 2.90 23.55
N VAL A 505 6.13 3.14 22.44
CA VAL A 505 7.44 3.78 22.45
C VAL A 505 7.34 5.26 22.88
N THR A 506 6.30 5.99 22.43
CA THR A 506 6.12 7.39 22.86
C THR A 506 5.77 7.48 24.34
N VAL A 507 4.90 6.60 24.86
CA VAL A 507 4.58 6.58 26.30
C VAL A 507 5.83 6.28 27.12
N LEU A 508 6.66 5.32 26.71
CA LEU A 508 7.92 5.03 27.39
C LEU A 508 8.89 6.21 27.32
N SER A 509 9.03 6.84 26.15
CA SER A 509 9.90 8.02 25.99
C SER A 509 9.45 9.18 26.87
N VAL A 510 8.15 9.45 26.92
CA VAL A 510 7.57 10.48 27.78
C VAL A 510 7.79 10.18 29.25
N TYR A 511 7.59 8.93 29.67
CA TYR A 511 7.86 8.52 31.05
C TYR A 511 9.33 8.76 31.47
N LEU A 512 10.28 8.41 30.60
CA LEU A 512 11.70 8.67 30.85
C LEU A 512 12.03 10.17 30.91
N ILE A 513 11.35 10.98 30.12
CA ILE A 513 11.51 12.46 30.12
C ILE A 513 10.94 13.07 31.41
N LEU A 514 9.80 12.57 31.88
CA LEU A 514 9.25 12.99 33.19
C LEU A 514 10.19 12.61 34.35
N LYS A 515 10.89 11.48 34.27
CA LYS A 515 11.97 11.13 35.21
C LYS A 515 13.16 12.10 35.17
N CYS A 516 13.38 12.77 34.03
CA CYS A 516 14.36 13.87 33.92
C CYS A 516 13.82 15.22 34.40
N GLU A 517 12.68 15.24 35.08
CA GLU A 517 12.00 16.45 35.60
C GLU A 517 11.61 17.48 34.54
N ASP A 518 11.35 17.04 33.31
CA ASP A 518 10.88 17.89 32.22
C ASP A 518 9.36 17.68 32.02
N TYR A 519 8.56 18.71 32.31
CA TYR A 519 7.11 18.65 32.19
C TYR A 519 6.59 18.98 30.78
N TRP A 520 7.45 19.30 29.80
CA TRP A 520 7.05 19.54 28.39
C TRP A 520 6.85 18.24 27.61
N TRP A 521 6.22 17.24 28.22
CA TRP A 521 5.98 15.94 27.63
C TRP A 521 5.28 15.98 26.27
N TRP A 522 4.38 16.96 26.04
CA TRP A 522 3.67 17.13 24.78
C TRP A 522 4.60 17.40 23.60
N LYS A 523 5.64 18.20 23.77
CA LYS A 523 6.65 18.47 22.74
C LYS A 523 7.40 17.18 22.38
N PHE A 524 7.86 16.47 23.37
CA PHE A 524 8.65 15.26 23.17
C PHE A 524 7.82 14.10 22.64
N SER A 525 6.56 13.97 23.04
CA SER A 525 5.65 12.99 22.44
C SER A 525 5.48 13.22 20.95
N MET A 526 5.23 14.47 20.53
CA MET A 526 5.11 14.83 19.13
C MET A 526 6.43 14.64 18.36
N TYR A 527 7.56 15.11 18.90
CA TYR A 527 8.84 15.01 18.23
C TYR A 527 9.31 13.57 18.08
N THR A 528 9.16 12.70 19.09
CA THR A 528 9.46 11.28 19.00
C THR A 528 8.70 10.63 17.84
N SER A 529 7.42 10.94 17.74
CA SER A 529 6.54 10.36 16.74
C SER A 529 6.81 10.92 15.34
N LEU A 530 7.00 12.23 15.19
CA LEU A 530 7.32 12.86 13.90
C LEU A 530 8.66 12.37 13.32
N LEU A 531 9.66 12.15 14.18
CA LEU A 531 10.96 11.62 13.76
C LEU A 531 10.87 10.21 13.17
N SER A 532 9.87 9.41 13.53
CA SER A 532 9.70 8.07 12.97
C SER A 532 9.53 8.09 11.45
N GLY A 533 8.77 9.04 10.92
CA GLY A 533 8.62 9.19 9.48
C GLY A 533 9.88 9.73 8.80
N LEU A 534 10.67 10.58 9.45
CA LEU A 534 11.96 11.03 8.92
C LEU A 534 12.95 9.86 8.81
N PHE A 535 13.06 9.01 9.83
CA PHE A 535 13.90 7.83 9.75
C PHE A 535 13.41 6.83 8.69
N TYR A 536 12.08 6.70 8.53
CA TYR A 536 11.51 5.89 7.46
C TYR A 536 11.94 6.41 6.08
N ILE A 537 11.86 7.73 5.85
CA ILE A 537 12.35 8.37 4.62
C ILE A 537 13.84 8.10 4.41
N MET A 538 14.67 8.20 5.46
CA MET A 538 16.10 7.93 5.37
C MET A 538 16.40 6.47 4.93
N PHE A 539 15.65 5.48 5.44
CA PHE A 539 15.79 4.09 5.01
C PHE A 539 15.39 3.89 3.55
N ASP A 540 14.33 4.58 3.09
CA ASP A 540 13.91 4.55 1.68
C ASP A 540 14.91 5.24 0.76
N LEU A 541 15.48 6.36 1.17
CA LEU A 541 16.53 7.03 0.42
C LEU A 541 17.79 6.17 0.32
N TYR A 542 18.17 5.46 1.38
CA TYR A 542 19.26 4.50 1.32
C TYR A 542 19.02 3.41 0.27
N PHE A 543 17.80 2.85 0.21
CA PHE A 543 17.40 1.89 -0.82
C PHE A 543 17.43 2.52 -2.22
N PHE A 544 16.96 3.77 -2.37
CA PHE A 544 16.98 4.52 -3.62
C PHE A 544 18.40 4.64 -4.18
N PHE A 545 19.35 5.07 -3.38
CA PHE A 545 20.75 5.22 -3.83
C PHE A 545 21.41 3.89 -4.18
N ARG A 546 21.04 2.78 -3.54
CA ARG A 546 21.61 1.48 -3.84
C ARG A 546 21.05 0.80 -5.08
N LYS A 547 19.74 0.90 -5.33
CA LYS A 547 19.04 0.08 -6.33
C LYS A 547 18.39 0.86 -7.45
N MET A 548 17.98 2.12 -7.21
CA MET A 548 17.11 2.85 -8.13
C MET A 548 17.84 3.79 -9.11
N LEU A 549 19.14 4.00 -8.94
CA LEU A 549 19.90 4.95 -9.80
C LEU A 549 19.93 4.56 -11.28
N LYS A 550 19.78 3.26 -11.59
CA LYS A 550 19.80 2.74 -12.97
C LYS A 550 18.44 2.81 -13.68
N LEU A 551 17.36 3.17 -12.97
CA LEU A 551 16.01 3.21 -13.52
C LEU A 551 15.71 4.49 -14.31
N SER A 552 14.55 4.52 -14.98
CA SER A 552 14.10 5.70 -15.72
C SER A 552 13.93 6.93 -14.82
N PHE A 553 14.07 8.13 -15.37
CA PHE A 553 13.96 9.39 -14.63
C PHE A 553 12.57 9.54 -13.97
N ALA A 554 11.51 9.24 -14.72
CA ALA A 554 10.14 9.31 -14.22
C ALA A 554 9.89 8.34 -13.05
N THR A 555 10.41 7.10 -13.13
CA THR A 555 10.33 6.14 -12.02
C THR A 555 11.04 6.64 -10.75
N LYS A 556 12.19 7.31 -10.91
CA LYS A 556 12.91 7.90 -9.77
C LYS A 556 12.09 8.97 -9.07
N ILE A 557 11.46 9.88 -9.84
CA ILE A 557 10.62 10.93 -9.27
C ILE A 557 9.38 10.33 -8.60
N LEU A 558 8.70 9.39 -9.25
CA LEU A 558 7.55 8.68 -8.68
C LEU A 558 7.92 8.00 -7.35
N PHE A 559 9.05 7.31 -7.29
CA PHE A 559 9.53 6.68 -6.07
C PHE A 559 9.78 7.70 -4.96
N LEU A 560 10.40 8.84 -5.26
CA LEU A 560 10.63 9.91 -4.28
C LEU A 560 9.30 10.48 -3.76
N ILE A 561 8.33 10.74 -4.63
CA ILE A 561 7.00 11.22 -4.21
C ILE A 561 6.35 10.21 -3.26
N ILE A 562 6.41 8.91 -3.58
CA ILE A 562 5.88 7.84 -2.72
C ILE A 562 6.61 7.83 -1.37
N THR A 563 7.93 7.92 -1.37
CA THR A 563 8.75 7.91 -0.16
C THR A 563 8.41 9.09 0.77
N PHE A 564 8.38 10.31 0.25
CA PHE A 564 8.06 11.49 1.07
C PHE A 564 6.61 11.48 1.56
N SER A 565 5.66 11.08 0.72
CA SER A 565 4.25 10.99 1.12
C SER A 565 3.98 9.90 2.16
N SER A 566 4.60 8.72 2.02
CA SER A 566 4.48 7.64 3.00
C SER A 566 5.12 8.01 4.34
N GLY A 567 6.31 8.63 4.32
CA GLY A 567 6.96 9.13 5.52
C GLY A 567 6.15 10.21 6.24
N ALA A 568 5.53 11.14 5.51
CA ALA A 568 4.63 12.14 6.09
C ALA A 568 3.40 11.51 6.75
N LEU A 569 2.79 10.51 6.12
CA LEU A 569 1.65 9.76 6.69
C LEU A 569 2.05 9.00 7.95
N ILE A 570 3.18 8.30 7.93
CA ILE A 570 3.73 7.60 9.10
C ILE A 570 3.96 8.58 10.24
N SER A 571 4.56 9.75 9.97
CA SER A 571 4.77 10.80 10.98
C SER A 571 3.46 11.25 11.61
N VAL A 572 2.44 11.53 10.80
CA VAL A 572 1.15 12.07 11.27
C VAL A 572 0.36 11.02 12.04
N ILE A 573 0.33 9.76 11.57
CA ILE A 573 -0.35 8.66 12.27
C ILE A 573 0.33 8.42 13.63
N SER A 574 1.66 8.26 13.64
CA SER A 574 2.40 8.03 14.88
C SER A 574 2.27 9.19 15.87
N ALA A 575 2.25 10.45 15.38
CA ALA A 575 2.06 11.63 16.21
C ALA A 575 0.70 11.62 16.92
N ALA A 576 -0.38 11.33 16.20
CA ALA A 576 -1.71 11.31 16.78
C ALA A 576 -1.89 10.22 17.85
N PHE A 577 -1.55 8.98 17.51
CA PHE A 577 -1.71 7.85 18.43
C PHE A 577 -0.73 7.91 19.59
N GLY A 578 0.53 8.29 19.35
CA GLY A 578 1.55 8.45 20.38
C GLY A 578 1.19 9.56 21.37
N PHE A 579 0.70 10.70 20.88
CA PHE A 579 0.28 11.83 21.73
C PHE A 579 -0.92 11.47 22.61
N ILE A 580 -1.96 10.87 22.02
CA ILE A 580 -3.17 10.46 22.75
C ILE A 580 -2.83 9.41 23.81
N ALA A 581 -2.04 8.41 23.45
CA ALA A 581 -1.59 7.38 24.39
C ALA A 581 -0.80 7.99 25.55
N SER A 582 0.11 8.92 25.27
CA SER A 582 0.90 9.63 26.29
C SER A 582 0.01 10.45 27.22
N TYR A 583 -0.99 11.16 26.68
CA TYR A 583 -1.95 11.92 27.49
C TYR A 583 -2.71 11.01 28.48
N PHE A 584 -3.25 9.89 28.00
CA PHE A 584 -3.97 8.96 28.86
C PHE A 584 -3.05 8.26 29.88
N ALA A 585 -1.82 7.93 29.50
CA ALA A 585 -0.83 7.32 30.40
C ALA A 585 -0.45 8.27 31.53
N ILE A 586 -0.18 9.54 31.24
CA ILE A 586 0.14 10.56 32.24
C ILE A 586 -1.06 10.79 33.16
N ARG A 587 -2.26 10.95 32.60
CA ARG A 587 -3.46 11.10 33.39
C ARG A 587 -3.68 9.92 34.33
N TYR A 588 -3.50 8.70 33.85
CA TYR A 588 -3.59 7.48 34.68
C TYR A 588 -2.54 7.51 35.81
N MET A 589 -1.29 7.84 35.49
CA MET A 589 -0.19 7.87 36.46
C MET A 589 -0.47 8.85 37.62
N TYR A 590 -0.90 10.08 37.32
CA TYR A 590 -1.16 11.10 38.33
C TYR A 590 -2.50 10.92 39.07
N THR A 591 -3.49 10.23 38.50
CA THR A 591 -4.70 9.82 39.23
C THR A 591 -4.42 8.74 40.28
N GLN A 592 -3.47 7.85 40.02
CA GLN A 592 -3.05 6.86 41.04
C GLN A 592 -2.25 7.49 42.17
N PHE A 593 -1.64 8.64 41.92
CA PHE A 593 -0.86 9.39 42.90
C PHE A 593 -1.75 10.16 43.89
N ASP A 594 -2.88 10.70 43.46
CA ASP A 594 -3.84 11.49 44.27
C ASP A 594 -4.69 10.67 45.25
N GLY A 595 -4.56 9.39 45.31
CA GLY A 595 -5.29 8.52 46.26
C GLY A 595 -4.90 8.68 47.74
N LYS A 596 -4.53 9.93 48.19
CA LYS A 596 -4.40 10.35 49.58
C LYS A 596 -5.56 11.18 50.03
#